data_c03b89679c58987e05b3701d6761d838
#
_entry.id   c03b89679c58987e05b3701d6761d838
#
_cell.length_a   1.000
_cell.length_b   1.000
_cell.length_c   1.000
_cell.angle_alpha   90.00
_cell.angle_beta   90.00
_cell.angle_gamma   90.00
#
_symmetry.space_group_name_H-M   'P 1'
#
loop_
_entity.id
_entity.type
_entity.pdbx_description
1 polymer ?
#
loop_
_entity_poly.entity_id
_entity_poly.type
_entity_poly.pdbx_seq_one_letter_code
_entity_poly.pdbx_strand_id
1 'polypeptide(L)'
;NRKFNIEESDGEMRVIIPDYNPIQAMNFLCAKAFTNKSKSSTFRFFETVDGYNWVTDEWLLEKANGTEKKNLKYSPIVDRNPLQGPVIIETLESFSTSNHVNTLKDLNNGAYKNSVMEIDLTTHKKRDFYYDYLKKKGKYKGMSGKVGGIAGLKHSEKFIKETFTRDNSPQSIIYRDWSAPGIEQKPGQVPRAEQHMTEIIQNRSAYHYHLNENMCTANIRGRLDIRPGEVVDVSILEPNAL
;
A
#
# COMPACT_ATOMS: atom_id res chain seq x y z
N ASN A 1 18.72 23.29 -1.74
CA ASN A 1 17.92 22.58 -2.76
C ASN A 1 17.31 21.34 -2.13
N ARG A 2 15.97 21.27 -2.05
CA ARG A 2 15.27 20.08 -1.59
C ARG A 2 15.29 19.02 -2.70
N LYS A 3 15.50 17.77 -2.35
CA LYS A 3 15.49 16.64 -3.29
C LYS A 3 14.04 16.24 -3.60
N PHE A 4 13.84 15.73 -4.81
CA PHE A 4 12.59 15.08 -5.20
C PHE A 4 12.87 13.62 -5.50
N ASN A 5 12.24 12.73 -4.77
CA ASN A 5 12.23 11.29 -5.06
C ASN A 5 10.91 10.98 -5.76
N ILE A 6 10.99 10.68 -7.05
CA ILE A 6 9.82 10.46 -7.88
C ILE A 6 9.89 9.06 -8.46
N GLU A 7 8.89 8.24 -8.19
CA GLU A 7 8.64 7.01 -8.93
C GLU A 7 7.79 7.35 -10.16
N GLU A 8 8.21 6.87 -11.31
CA GLU A 8 7.53 7.10 -12.57
C GLU A 8 6.15 6.45 -12.57
N SER A 9 5.13 7.22 -12.93
CA SER A 9 3.77 6.74 -13.13
C SER A 9 3.51 6.50 -14.61
N ASP A 10 2.66 5.52 -14.91
CA ASP A 10 2.28 5.19 -16.27
C ASP A 10 1.07 6.00 -16.74
N GLY A 11 1.13 6.39 -18.00
CA GLY A 11 0.06 7.07 -18.70
C GLY A 11 0.01 8.57 -18.50
N GLU A 12 -0.63 9.24 -19.42
CA GLU A 12 -0.90 10.67 -19.38
C GLU A 12 -2.31 10.93 -18.86
N MET A 13 -2.47 11.96 -18.05
CA MET A 13 -3.76 12.37 -17.51
C MET A 13 -4.02 13.83 -17.79
N ARG A 14 -5.23 14.12 -18.30
CA ARG A 14 -5.75 15.48 -18.32
C ARG A 14 -6.79 15.60 -17.22
N VAL A 15 -6.52 16.43 -16.24
CA VAL A 15 -7.39 16.58 -15.08
C VAL A 15 -7.53 18.04 -14.71
N ILE A 16 -8.74 18.44 -14.35
CA ILE A 16 -9.00 19.73 -13.72
C ILE A 16 -8.88 19.49 -12.23
N ILE A 17 -7.92 20.16 -11.61
CA ILE A 17 -7.78 20.14 -10.15
C ILE A 17 -8.76 21.16 -9.61
N PRO A 18 -9.70 20.75 -8.73
CA PRO A 18 -10.59 21.70 -8.05
C PRO A 18 -9.79 22.70 -7.21
N ASP A 19 -10.49 23.62 -6.52
CA ASP A 19 -9.86 24.59 -5.62
C ASP A 19 -9.24 23.88 -4.39
N TYR A 20 -8.16 23.15 -4.63
CA TYR A 20 -7.39 22.43 -3.63
C TYR A 20 -6.11 23.16 -3.29
N ASN A 21 -5.70 23.09 -2.03
CA ASN A 21 -4.33 23.46 -1.71
C ASN A 21 -3.32 22.49 -2.37
N PRO A 22 -2.03 22.85 -2.50
CA PRO A 22 -1.04 22.04 -3.21
C PRO A 22 -0.93 20.59 -2.70
N ILE A 23 -1.03 20.36 -1.39
CA ILE A 23 -0.94 19.01 -0.80
C ILE A 23 -2.19 18.19 -1.14
N GLN A 24 -3.36 18.80 -1.09
CA GLN A 24 -4.61 18.14 -1.50
C GLN A 24 -4.59 17.80 -2.99
N ALA A 25 -4.06 18.70 -3.83
CA ALA A 25 -3.89 18.45 -5.26
C ALA A 25 -2.97 17.25 -5.51
N MET A 26 -1.83 17.16 -4.81
CA MET A 26 -0.93 16.01 -4.90
C MET A 26 -1.60 14.71 -4.44
N ASN A 27 -2.34 14.73 -3.33
CA ASN A 27 -3.09 13.57 -2.86
C ASN A 27 -4.19 13.13 -3.85
N PHE A 28 -4.84 14.08 -4.49
CA PHE A 28 -5.82 13.82 -5.54
C PHE A 28 -5.18 13.12 -6.75
N LEU A 29 -3.97 13.55 -7.16
CA LEU A 29 -3.21 12.90 -8.22
C LEU A 29 -2.71 11.51 -7.79
N CYS A 30 -2.23 11.35 -6.54
CA CYS A 30 -1.88 10.03 -5.98
C CYS A 30 -3.02 9.03 -6.11
N ALA A 31 -4.26 9.49 -5.91
CA ALA A 31 -5.43 8.64 -6.02
C ALA A 31 -5.70 8.12 -7.43
N LYS A 32 -5.12 8.70 -8.45
CA LYS A 32 -5.34 8.35 -9.87
C LYS A 32 -4.10 7.75 -10.53
N ALA A 33 -2.96 7.79 -9.85
CA ALA A 33 -1.70 7.30 -10.40
C ALA A 33 -1.58 5.76 -10.31
N PHE A 34 -0.93 5.20 -11.30
CA PHE A 34 -0.60 3.77 -11.38
C PHE A 34 0.82 3.63 -11.97
N THR A 35 1.55 2.61 -11.56
CA THR A 35 2.83 2.26 -12.18
C THR A 35 2.88 0.80 -12.58
N ASN A 36 3.32 0.56 -13.83
CA ASN A 36 3.52 -0.80 -14.34
C ASN A 36 4.76 -1.47 -13.75
N LYS A 37 5.72 -0.69 -13.27
CA LYS A 37 6.98 -1.20 -12.73
C LYS A 37 6.75 -2.07 -11.49
N SER A 38 6.01 -1.56 -10.52
CA SER A 38 5.66 -2.28 -9.30
C SER A 38 4.23 -2.85 -9.31
N LYS A 39 3.47 -2.63 -10.40
CA LYS A 39 2.04 -2.99 -10.52
C LYS A 39 1.20 -2.42 -9.38
N SER A 40 1.56 -1.24 -8.91
CA SER A 40 0.96 -0.60 -7.75
C SER A 40 0.22 0.67 -8.10
N SER A 41 -0.81 0.96 -7.33
CA SER A 41 -1.60 2.20 -7.37
C SER A 41 -1.59 2.92 -6.03
N THR A 42 -0.68 2.57 -5.12
CA THR A 42 -0.61 3.10 -3.77
C THR A 42 0.34 4.27 -3.65
N PHE A 43 0.29 5.18 -4.62
CA PHE A 43 1.11 6.39 -4.58
C PHE A 43 0.80 7.22 -3.34
N ARG A 44 1.88 7.72 -2.72
CA ARG A 44 1.84 8.66 -1.59
C ARG A 44 2.72 9.86 -1.90
N PHE A 45 2.24 11.02 -1.48
CA PHE A 45 3.02 12.24 -1.47
C PHE A 45 3.28 12.65 -0.03
N PHE A 46 4.54 12.78 0.34
CA PHE A 46 4.94 13.23 1.68
C PHE A 46 6.29 13.94 1.65
N GLU A 47 6.49 14.81 2.64
CA GLU A 47 7.73 15.54 2.85
C GLU A 47 8.55 14.88 3.96
N THR A 48 9.86 14.85 3.74
CA THR A 48 10.85 14.48 4.75
C THR A 48 11.87 15.60 4.89
N VAL A 49 12.77 15.49 5.86
CA VAL A 49 13.87 16.46 6.03
C VAL A 49 14.73 16.59 4.76
N ASP A 50 14.87 15.52 3.99
CA ASP A 50 15.67 15.49 2.76
C ASP A 50 14.93 16.07 1.54
N GLY A 51 13.61 16.12 1.58
CA GLY A 51 12.79 16.64 0.48
C GLY A 51 11.44 15.97 0.32
N TYR A 52 10.92 16.03 -0.90
CA TYR A 52 9.60 15.53 -1.25
C TYR A 52 9.69 14.14 -1.87
N ASN A 53 8.70 13.30 -1.55
CA ASN A 53 8.60 11.95 -2.04
C ASN A 53 7.26 11.74 -2.75
N TRP A 54 7.31 11.26 -3.99
CA TRP A 54 6.18 10.80 -4.79
C TRP A 54 6.46 9.35 -5.18
N VAL A 55 6.05 8.43 -4.33
CA VAL A 55 6.43 7.01 -4.44
C VAL A 55 5.28 6.11 -4.02
N THR A 56 5.32 4.85 -4.46
CA THR A 56 4.37 3.83 -4.01
C THR A 56 4.84 3.15 -2.72
N ASP A 57 3.89 2.57 -2.00
CA ASP A 57 4.20 1.74 -0.83
C ASP A 57 5.09 0.54 -1.22
N GLU A 58 4.89 -0.02 -2.43
CA GLU A 58 5.74 -1.08 -2.97
C GLU A 58 7.19 -0.64 -3.15
N TRP A 59 7.40 0.56 -3.67
CA TRP A 59 8.74 1.12 -3.83
C TRP A 59 9.44 1.31 -2.48
N LEU A 60 8.70 1.77 -1.46
CA LEU A 60 9.24 1.93 -0.11
C LEU A 60 9.65 0.58 0.50
N LEU A 61 8.82 -0.45 0.34
CA LEU A 61 9.11 -1.79 0.82
C LEU A 61 10.26 -2.45 0.04
N GLU A 62 10.32 -2.27 -1.28
CA GLU A 62 11.42 -2.79 -2.11
C GLU A 62 12.74 -2.13 -1.72
N LYS A 63 12.76 -0.82 -1.51
CA LYS A 63 13.93 -0.09 -1.03
C LYS A 63 14.37 -0.58 0.34
N ALA A 64 13.44 -0.80 1.27
CA ALA A 64 13.72 -1.29 2.61
C ALA A 64 14.31 -2.71 2.63
N ASN A 65 13.99 -3.55 1.64
CA ASN A 65 14.57 -4.89 1.51
C ASN A 65 16.09 -4.87 1.24
N GLY A 66 16.61 -3.81 0.63
CA GLY A 66 18.04 -3.63 0.32
C GLY A 66 18.81 -2.74 1.30
N THR A 67 18.16 -2.23 2.34
CA THR A 67 18.77 -1.26 3.26
C THR A 67 18.84 -1.85 4.67
N GLU A 68 19.90 -1.48 5.41
CA GLU A 68 20.03 -1.79 6.83
C GLU A 68 18.90 -1.07 7.59
N LYS A 69 18.17 -1.83 8.42
CA LYS A 69 17.02 -1.33 9.15
C LYS A 69 17.44 -0.90 10.55
N LYS A 70 16.78 0.13 11.03
CA LYS A 70 16.91 0.58 12.41
C LYS A 70 16.17 -0.40 13.31
N ASN A 71 16.82 -0.86 14.36
CA ASN A 71 16.24 -1.79 15.32
C ASN A 71 15.68 -1.00 16.51
N LEU A 72 14.42 -1.25 16.84
CA LEU A 72 13.75 -0.73 18.01
C LEU A 72 13.44 -1.89 18.95
N LYS A 73 13.76 -1.73 20.22
CA LYS A 73 13.59 -2.78 21.23
C LYS A 73 12.48 -2.39 22.20
N TYR A 74 11.54 -3.30 22.40
CA TYR A 74 10.54 -3.17 23.45
C TYR A 74 10.81 -4.18 24.56
N SER A 75 10.99 -3.68 25.79
CA SER A 75 11.05 -4.51 26.97
C SER A 75 9.92 -4.11 27.92
N PRO A 76 9.02 -5.03 28.28
CA PRO A 76 7.96 -4.77 29.24
C PRO A 76 8.50 -4.56 30.65
N ILE A 77 9.71 -5.04 30.93
CA ILE A 77 10.43 -4.81 32.18
C ILE A 77 11.41 -3.68 31.94
N VAL A 78 11.03 -2.49 32.33
CA VAL A 78 11.92 -1.34 32.29
C VAL A 78 12.92 -1.47 33.42
N ASP A 79 14.08 -2.04 33.13
CA ASP A 79 15.25 -1.81 33.97
C ASP A 79 15.67 -0.35 33.74
N ARG A 80 15.13 0.51 34.56
CA ARG A 80 15.33 1.97 34.53
C ARG A 80 16.72 2.34 35.05
N ASN A 81 17.74 1.59 34.68
CA ASN A 81 19.09 1.97 35.02
C ASN A 81 19.53 3.14 34.11
N PRO A 82 19.58 4.38 34.60
CA PRO A 82 19.80 5.58 33.78
C PRO A 82 21.23 5.67 33.20
N LEU A 83 22.07 4.68 33.45
CA LEU A 83 23.51 4.75 33.11
C LEU A 83 23.92 4.11 31.80
N GLN A 84 23.00 3.57 30.99
CA GLN A 84 23.33 3.01 29.66
C GLN A 84 22.74 3.87 28.55
N GLY A 85 23.44 4.96 28.22
CA GLY A 85 22.98 5.97 27.27
C GLY A 85 22.55 5.48 25.86
N PRO A 86 23.26 4.58 25.17
CA PRO A 86 22.89 4.15 23.82
C PRO A 86 21.61 3.28 23.78
N VAL A 87 21.40 2.47 24.77
CA VAL A 87 20.24 1.53 24.85
C VAL A 87 18.92 2.28 25.00
N ILE A 88 18.92 3.45 25.62
CA ILE A 88 17.72 4.25 25.88
C ILE A 88 17.11 4.79 24.57
N ILE A 89 17.95 5.10 23.58
CA ILE A 89 17.50 5.69 22.30
C ILE A 89 16.78 4.65 21.43
N GLU A 90 17.11 3.38 21.56
CA GLU A 90 16.51 2.29 20.80
C GLU A 90 15.28 1.68 21.50
N THR A 91 14.98 2.10 22.74
CA THR A 91 13.91 1.51 23.55
C THR A 91 12.57 2.19 23.25
N LEU A 92 11.55 1.36 23.03
CA LEU A 92 10.17 1.81 22.92
C LEU A 92 9.60 2.06 24.34
N GLU A 93 8.96 3.21 24.52
CA GLU A 93 8.26 3.55 25.77
C GLU A 93 6.94 2.80 25.91
N SER A 94 6.22 2.66 24.81
CA SER A 94 5.02 1.84 24.72
C SER A 94 4.88 1.23 23.34
N PHE A 95 4.25 0.07 23.29
CA PHE A 95 3.98 -0.65 22.07
C PHE A 95 2.61 -1.30 22.15
N SER A 96 1.77 -1.05 21.18
CA SER A 96 0.48 -1.70 21.06
C SER A 96 0.23 -2.15 19.63
N THR A 97 -0.35 -3.31 19.47
CA THR A 97 -0.75 -3.84 18.17
C THR A 97 -2.25 -3.95 18.11
N SER A 98 -2.85 -3.49 17.03
CA SER A 98 -4.24 -3.79 16.72
C SER A 98 -4.27 -4.84 15.64
N ASN A 99 -4.62 -6.05 16.02
CA ASN A 99 -4.78 -7.16 15.09
C ASN A 99 -6.26 -7.58 15.10
N HIS A 100 -6.99 -7.19 14.08
CA HIS A 100 -8.41 -7.52 13.95
C HIS A 100 -8.62 -8.46 12.77
N VAL A 101 -8.85 -9.74 13.05
CA VAL A 101 -9.31 -10.70 12.06
C VAL A 101 -10.83 -10.63 12.00
N ASN A 102 -11.36 -10.14 10.90
CA ASN A 102 -12.79 -10.11 10.66
C ASN A 102 -13.09 -10.56 9.23
N THR A 103 -13.38 -11.84 9.07
CA THR A 103 -13.61 -12.47 7.76
C THR A 103 -14.71 -11.82 6.95
N LEU A 104 -15.81 -11.38 7.59
CA LEU A 104 -16.90 -10.71 6.89
C LEU A 104 -16.49 -9.32 6.38
N LYS A 105 -15.74 -8.58 7.19
CA LYS A 105 -15.19 -7.29 6.77
C LYS A 105 -14.17 -7.47 5.64
N ASP A 106 -13.33 -8.48 5.72
CA ASP A 106 -12.33 -8.83 4.73
C ASP A 106 -12.98 -9.18 3.39
N LEU A 107 -14.06 -9.93 3.45
CA LEU A 107 -14.84 -10.31 2.28
C LEU A 107 -15.52 -9.09 1.66
N ASN A 108 -16.20 -8.28 2.45
CA ASN A 108 -16.92 -7.09 1.98
C ASN A 108 -15.97 -6.03 1.38
N ASN A 109 -14.76 -5.91 1.90
CA ASN A 109 -13.76 -4.98 1.40
C ASN A 109 -12.98 -5.51 0.19
N GLY A 110 -13.21 -6.75 -0.24
CA GLY A 110 -12.52 -7.34 -1.37
C GLY A 110 -11.04 -7.57 -1.16
N ALA A 111 -10.64 -7.89 0.09
CA ALA A 111 -9.26 -8.05 0.49
C ALA A 111 -8.48 -9.08 -0.36
N TYR A 112 -9.09 -10.21 -0.61
CA TYR A 112 -8.46 -11.31 -1.35
C TYR A 112 -9.00 -11.46 -2.76
N LYS A 113 -10.28 -11.13 -2.96
CA LYS A 113 -10.95 -11.22 -4.27
C LYS A 113 -11.93 -10.09 -4.42
N ASN A 114 -11.91 -9.45 -5.58
CA ASN A 114 -12.88 -8.44 -5.96
C ASN A 114 -13.11 -8.48 -7.47
N SER A 115 -14.18 -7.86 -7.92
CA SER A 115 -14.49 -7.74 -9.32
C SER A 115 -14.85 -6.30 -9.68
N VAL A 116 -14.56 -5.93 -10.91
CA VAL A 116 -14.96 -4.65 -11.48
C VAL A 116 -15.71 -4.93 -12.77
N MET A 117 -16.90 -4.38 -12.87
CA MET A 117 -17.72 -4.40 -14.06
C MET A 117 -17.60 -3.04 -14.74
N GLU A 118 -17.13 -3.02 -15.95
CA GLU A 118 -17.15 -1.83 -16.82
C GLU A 118 -18.35 -1.90 -17.73
N ILE A 119 -19.14 -0.83 -17.78
CA ILE A 119 -20.30 -0.68 -18.63
C ILE A 119 -20.07 0.51 -19.54
N ASP A 120 -20.07 0.27 -20.85
CA ASP A 120 -20.06 1.31 -21.86
C ASP A 120 -21.50 1.73 -22.18
N LEU A 121 -21.85 2.95 -21.83
CA LEU A 121 -23.18 3.49 -22.05
C LEU A 121 -23.48 3.75 -23.53
N THR A 122 -22.47 3.98 -24.34
CA THR A 122 -22.62 4.29 -25.78
C THR A 122 -22.82 3.03 -26.60
N THR A 123 -22.01 2.01 -26.34
CA THR A 123 -22.04 0.75 -27.10
C THR A 123 -22.84 -0.36 -26.42
N HIS A 124 -23.34 -0.11 -25.20
CA HIS A 124 -24.01 -1.09 -24.33
C HIS A 124 -23.20 -2.36 -24.07
N LYS A 125 -21.89 -2.27 -24.17
CA LYS A 125 -20.99 -3.40 -23.91
C LYS A 125 -20.65 -3.48 -22.43
N LYS A 126 -20.60 -4.71 -21.93
CA LYS A 126 -20.20 -5.03 -20.57
C LYS A 126 -18.88 -5.79 -20.61
N ARG A 127 -17.96 -5.45 -19.70
CA ARG A 127 -16.70 -6.16 -19.48
C ARG A 127 -16.55 -6.45 -17.99
N ASP A 128 -16.27 -7.69 -17.64
CA ASP A 128 -16.05 -8.10 -16.26
C ASP A 128 -14.56 -8.39 -16.03
N PHE A 129 -13.99 -7.75 -15.02
CA PHE A 129 -12.61 -7.94 -14.58
C PHE A 129 -12.61 -8.54 -13.20
N TYR A 130 -11.82 -9.59 -13.03
CA TYR A 130 -11.74 -10.32 -11.79
C TYR A 130 -10.34 -10.27 -11.19
N TYR A 131 -10.26 -9.93 -9.92
CA TYR A 131 -9.02 -9.84 -9.18
C TYR A 131 -8.91 -10.99 -8.18
N ASP A 132 -7.74 -11.62 -8.13
CA ASP A 132 -7.39 -12.66 -7.16
C ASP A 132 -6.00 -12.34 -6.59
N TYR A 133 -5.96 -11.97 -5.32
CA TYR A 133 -4.73 -11.59 -4.63
C TYR A 133 -3.70 -12.72 -4.62
N LEU A 134 -4.12 -13.97 -4.36
CA LEU A 134 -3.18 -15.09 -4.31
C LEU A 134 -2.46 -15.33 -5.64
N LYS A 135 -3.13 -15.04 -6.76
CA LYS A 135 -2.51 -15.12 -8.09
C LYS A 135 -1.59 -13.95 -8.39
N LYS A 136 -1.84 -12.79 -7.77
CA LYS A 136 -1.09 -11.56 -8.04
C LYS A 136 -0.01 -11.27 -7.00
N LYS A 137 -0.03 -11.89 -5.82
CA LYS A 137 0.91 -11.60 -4.72
C LYS A 137 2.38 -11.68 -5.13
N GLY A 138 2.75 -12.60 -6.01
CA GLY A 138 4.13 -12.72 -6.53
C GLY A 138 4.59 -11.57 -7.43
N LYS A 139 3.68 -10.69 -7.86
CA LYS A 139 3.99 -9.48 -8.64
C LYS A 139 4.32 -8.28 -7.75
N TYR A 140 3.96 -8.33 -6.49
CA TYR A 140 4.26 -7.31 -5.49
C TYR A 140 5.61 -7.62 -4.83
N LYS A 141 6.69 -7.16 -5.46
CA LYS A 141 8.06 -7.46 -5.00
C LYS A 141 8.35 -6.94 -3.59
N GLY A 142 7.87 -5.78 -3.25
CA GLY A 142 8.01 -5.19 -1.94
C GLY A 142 7.31 -6.03 -0.86
N MET A 143 6.04 -6.35 -1.07
CA MET A 143 5.25 -7.16 -0.14
C MET A 143 5.69 -8.62 -0.06
N SER A 144 6.25 -9.19 -1.12
CA SER A 144 6.75 -10.58 -1.15
C SER A 144 8.19 -10.72 -0.65
N GLY A 145 8.88 -9.63 -0.39
CA GLY A 145 10.26 -9.62 0.11
C GLY A 145 10.40 -10.03 1.58
N LYS A 146 11.65 -10.04 2.07
CA LYS A 146 11.96 -10.37 3.48
C LYS A 146 11.30 -9.41 4.49
N VAL A 147 11.02 -8.18 4.08
CA VAL A 147 10.25 -7.18 4.85
C VAL A 147 8.76 -7.49 4.82
N GLY A 148 8.32 -8.24 3.85
CA GLY A 148 6.92 -8.68 3.68
C GLY A 148 6.39 -9.65 4.72
N GLY A 149 7.09 -9.85 5.83
CA GLY A 149 6.50 -10.37 7.05
C GLY A 149 5.28 -9.56 7.52
N ILE A 150 5.15 -8.31 7.02
CA ILE A 150 3.93 -7.50 7.14
C ILE A 150 2.75 -8.14 6.39
N ALA A 151 3.02 -8.81 5.29
CA ALA A 151 2.02 -9.47 4.45
C ALA A 151 1.79 -10.94 4.78
N GLY A 152 2.10 -11.36 5.99
CA GLY A 152 1.65 -12.65 6.50
C GLY A 152 0.13 -12.71 6.37
N LEU A 153 -0.37 -13.61 5.53
CA LEU A 153 -1.80 -13.80 5.37
C LEU A 153 -2.41 -14.15 6.73
N LYS A 154 -3.38 -13.39 7.22
CA LYS A 154 -4.14 -13.71 8.44
C LYS A 154 -4.87 -15.04 8.32
N HIS A 155 -5.22 -15.39 7.09
CA HIS A 155 -5.92 -16.62 6.77
C HIS A 155 -5.01 -17.55 5.99
N SER A 156 -5.11 -18.86 6.23
CA SER A 156 -4.42 -19.85 5.42
C SER A 156 -4.85 -19.76 3.95
N GLU A 157 -3.95 -20.06 3.01
CA GLU A 157 -4.29 -20.05 1.59
C GLU A 157 -5.46 -20.98 1.25
N LYS A 158 -5.57 -22.11 1.96
CA LYS A 158 -6.68 -23.05 1.81
C LYS A 158 -8.00 -22.39 2.18
N PHE A 159 -8.06 -21.76 3.36
CA PHE A 159 -9.24 -21.04 3.82
C PHE A 159 -9.63 -19.90 2.87
N ILE A 160 -8.65 -19.15 2.35
CA ILE A 160 -8.91 -18.06 1.39
C ILE A 160 -9.53 -18.63 0.11
N LYS A 161 -9.02 -19.74 -0.42
CA LYS A 161 -9.54 -20.36 -1.64
C LYS A 161 -10.97 -20.86 -1.48
N GLU A 162 -11.29 -21.42 -0.32
CA GLU A 162 -12.61 -21.99 -0.02
C GLU A 162 -13.66 -20.92 0.35
N THR A 163 -13.27 -19.93 1.12
CA THR A 163 -14.19 -18.93 1.66
C THR A 163 -14.40 -17.75 0.71
N PHE A 164 -13.34 -17.24 0.08
CA PHE A 164 -13.40 -16.09 -0.81
C PHE A 164 -13.54 -16.60 -2.26
N THR A 165 -14.77 -16.74 -2.69
CA THR A 165 -15.10 -17.18 -4.06
C THR A 165 -15.42 -16.01 -4.96
N ARG A 166 -15.59 -16.25 -6.26
CA ARG A 166 -16.00 -15.21 -7.20
C ARG A 166 -17.41 -14.70 -6.87
N ASP A 167 -18.29 -15.60 -6.49
CA ASP A 167 -19.71 -15.30 -6.31
C ASP A 167 -20.00 -14.47 -5.05
N ASN A 168 -19.13 -14.58 -4.02
CA ASN A 168 -19.25 -13.80 -2.79
C ASN A 168 -18.27 -12.63 -2.70
N SER A 169 -17.54 -12.32 -3.79
CA SER A 169 -16.64 -11.18 -3.82
C SER A 169 -17.37 -9.88 -4.15
N PRO A 170 -16.99 -8.75 -3.54
CA PRO A 170 -17.61 -7.46 -3.83
C PRO A 170 -17.36 -7.06 -5.28
N GLN A 171 -18.40 -6.46 -5.87
CA GLN A 171 -18.36 -5.96 -7.24
C GLN A 171 -18.48 -4.44 -7.25
N SER A 172 -17.53 -3.79 -7.91
CA SER A 172 -17.58 -2.36 -8.23
C SER A 172 -18.05 -2.17 -9.67
N ILE A 173 -18.85 -1.16 -9.92
CA ILE A 173 -19.34 -0.84 -11.25
C ILE A 173 -18.72 0.48 -11.69
N ILE A 174 -18.15 0.48 -12.89
CA ILE A 174 -17.57 1.66 -13.54
C ILE A 174 -18.33 1.90 -14.83
N TYR A 175 -18.84 3.11 -15.00
CA TYR A 175 -19.39 3.57 -16.26
C TYR A 175 -18.28 4.22 -17.08
N ARG A 176 -18.08 3.76 -18.30
CA ARG A 176 -17.02 4.25 -19.19
C ARG A 176 -17.55 4.35 -20.62
N ASP A 177 -17.16 5.38 -21.31
CA ASP A 177 -17.37 5.52 -22.75
C ASP A 177 -16.13 5.04 -23.49
N TRP A 178 -16.20 3.85 -24.07
CA TRP A 178 -15.13 3.26 -24.85
C TRP A 178 -14.99 3.87 -26.25
N SER A 179 -16.03 4.59 -26.71
CA SER A 179 -15.99 5.29 -27.99
C SER A 179 -15.28 6.65 -27.88
N ALA A 180 -15.06 7.15 -26.69
CA ALA A 180 -14.37 8.42 -26.47
C ALA A 180 -12.95 8.39 -27.09
N PRO A 181 -12.58 9.42 -27.88
CA PRO A 181 -11.29 9.46 -28.54
C PRO A 181 -10.14 9.31 -27.53
N GLY A 182 -9.30 8.29 -27.73
CA GLY A 182 -8.10 8.04 -26.94
C GLY A 182 -8.25 7.05 -25.79
N ILE A 183 -9.39 6.35 -25.65
CA ILE A 183 -9.50 5.21 -24.74
C ILE A 183 -8.92 3.96 -25.40
N GLU A 184 -9.06 3.78 -26.70
CA GLU A 184 -8.33 2.74 -27.44
C GLU A 184 -6.91 3.21 -27.74
N GLN A 185 -5.94 2.48 -27.23
CA GLN A 185 -4.53 2.74 -27.48
C GLN A 185 -4.19 2.35 -28.92
N LYS A 186 -3.88 3.33 -29.75
CA LYS A 186 -3.27 3.06 -31.05
C LYS A 186 -1.80 2.69 -30.86
N PRO A 187 -1.23 1.83 -31.73
CA PRO A 187 0.20 1.53 -31.68
C PRO A 187 1.03 2.82 -31.72
N GLY A 188 1.94 3.00 -30.76
CA GLY A 188 2.81 4.17 -30.63
C GLY A 188 2.23 5.35 -29.85
N GLN A 189 1.02 5.28 -29.32
CA GLN A 189 0.48 6.30 -28.42
C GLN A 189 0.77 5.96 -26.95
N VAL A 190 1.03 7.01 -26.16
CA VAL A 190 1.18 6.87 -24.70
C VAL A 190 -0.17 6.47 -24.10
N PRO A 191 -0.22 5.43 -23.26
CA PRO A 191 -1.46 5.02 -22.61
C PRO A 191 -2.01 6.17 -21.75
N ARG A 192 -3.34 6.32 -21.71
CA ARG A 192 -3.98 7.23 -20.78
C ARG A 192 -4.11 6.58 -19.41
N ALA A 193 -3.97 7.38 -18.37
CA ALA A 193 -4.09 6.90 -17.00
C ALA A 193 -5.47 6.29 -16.70
N GLU A 194 -6.52 6.72 -17.40
CA GLU A 194 -7.86 6.16 -17.30
C GLU A 194 -7.94 4.69 -17.70
N GLN A 195 -7.03 4.20 -18.54
CA GLN A 195 -6.97 2.78 -18.93
C GLN A 195 -6.64 1.88 -17.74
N HIS A 196 -5.96 2.42 -16.74
CA HIS A 196 -5.59 1.70 -15.53
C HIS A 196 -6.63 1.77 -14.40
N MET A 197 -7.74 2.48 -14.60
CA MET A 197 -8.73 2.71 -13.54
C MET A 197 -9.24 1.40 -12.91
N THR A 198 -9.51 0.39 -13.70
CA THR A 198 -9.93 -0.92 -13.22
C THR A 198 -8.86 -1.58 -12.36
N GLU A 199 -7.61 -1.55 -12.80
CA GLU A 199 -6.48 -2.09 -12.04
C GLU A 199 -6.24 -1.28 -10.76
N ILE A 200 -6.38 0.04 -10.83
CA ILE A 200 -6.26 0.93 -9.67
C ILE A 200 -7.28 0.55 -8.60
N ILE A 201 -8.55 0.41 -8.95
CA ILE A 201 -9.62 0.06 -8.00
C ILE A 201 -9.36 -1.31 -7.39
N GLN A 202 -9.08 -2.31 -8.22
CA GLN A 202 -8.86 -3.68 -7.77
C GLN A 202 -7.64 -3.81 -6.85
N ASN A 203 -6.51 -3.22 -7.26
CA ASN A 203 -5.27 -3.30 -6.49
C ASN A 203 -5.36 -2.52 -5.19
N ARG A 204 -5.95 -1.33 -5.23
CA ARG A 204 -6.02 -0.46 -4.06
C ARG A 204 -6.83 -1.08 -2.94
N SER A 205 -7.99 -1.65 -3.24
CA SER A 205 -8.83 -2.31 -2.23
C SER A 205 -8.08 -3.43 -1.52
N ALA A 206 -7.43 -4.32 -2.27
CA ALA A 206 -6.67 -5.42 -1.70
C ALA A 206 -5.39 -4.94 -0.98
N TYR A 207 -4.63 -4.06 -1.62
CA TYR A 207 -3.35 -3.61 -1.09
C TYR A 207 -3.48 -2.80 0.20
N HIS A 208 -4.37 -1.82 0.23
CA HIS A 208 -4.64 -1.04 1.44
C HIS A 208 -5.14 -1.90 2.59
N TYR A 209 -5.94 -2.89 2.27
CA TYR A 209 -6.40 -3.83 3.28
C TYR A 209 -5.20 -4.57 3.90
N HIS A 210 -4.33 -5.16 3.08
CA HIS A 210 -3.18 -5.93 3.58
C HIS A 210 -2.14 -5.08 4.30
N LEU A 211 -1.91 -3.84 3.88
CA LEU A 211 -1.01 -2.91 4.59
C LEU A 211 -1.53 -2.52 5.97
N ASN A 212 -2.85 -2.35 6.09
CA ASN A 212 -3.48 -1.91 7.34
C ASN A 212 -3.95 -3.08 8.22
N GLU A 213 -3.67 -4.30 7.81
CA GLU A 213 -4.13 -5.51 8.50
C GLU A 213 -3.55 -5.62 9.92
N ASN A 214 -2.29 -5.27 10.08
CA ASN A 214 -1.58 -5.26 11.36
C ASN A 214 -1.03 -3.86 11.61
N MET A 215 -1.80 -3.03 12.30
CA MET A 215 -1.30 -1.73 12.72
C MET A 215 -0.64 -1.81 14.09
N CYS A 216 0.54 -1.19 14.18
CA CYS A 216 1.27 -1.06 15.42
C CYS A 216 1.38 0.42 15.77
N THR A 217 1.15 0.74 17.02
CA THR A 217 1.43 2.06 17.59
C THR A 217 2.54 1.93 18.59
N ALA A 218 3.60 2.70 18.38
CA ALA A 218 4.76 2.69 19.26
C ALA A 218 5.11 4.12 19.67
N ASN A 219 5.32 4.35 20.95
CA ASN A 219 5.88 5.60 21.45
C ASN A 219 7.39 5.42 21.63
N ILE A 220 8.12 6.33 21.02
CA ILE A 220 9.59 6.38 21.11
C ILE A 220 10.03 7.76 21.59
N ARG A 221 11.20 7.83 22.18
CA ARG A 221 11.84 9.11 22.45
C ARG A 221 12.14 9.83 21.15
N GLY A 222 12.12 11.17 21.16
CA GLY A 222 12.34 11.97 19.97
C GLY A 222 13.65 11.59 19.27
N ARG A 223 13.55 11.15 18.03
CA ARG A 223 14.67 10.77 17.16
C ARG A 223 14.56 11.48 15.82
N LEU A 224 15.66 12.07 15.36
CA LEU A 224 15.73 12.76 14.08
C LEU A 224 16.14 11.87 12.93
N ASP A 225 16.55 10.65 13.23
CA ASP A 225 17.03 9.67 12.25
C ASP A 225 15.95 8.71 11.74
N ILE A 226 14.75 8.69 12.37
CA ILE A 226 13.59 7.94 11.87
C ILE A 226 12.70 8.89 11.06
N ARG A 227 12.36 8.47 9.85
CA ARG A 227 11.64 9.29 8.88
C ARG A 227 10.37 8.60 8.38
N PRO A 228 9.35 9.36 7.97
CA PRO A 228 8.20 8.81 7.29
C PRO A 228 8.61 7.98 6.07
N GLY A 229 7.99 6.81 5.90
CA GLY A 229 8.27 5.88 4.81
C GLY A 229 9.48 4.95 5.03
N GLU A 230 10.16 5.03 6.19
CA GLU A 230 11.18 4.05 6.56
C GLU A 230 10.57 2.80 7.20
N VAL A 231 11.25 1.68 7.02
CA VAL A 231 10.92 0.42 7.69
C VAL A 231 11.88 0.22 8.85
N VAL A 232 11.32 -0.11 10.01
CA VAL A 232 12.06 -0.38 11.23
C VAL A 232 11.80 -1.82 11.68
N ASP A 233 12.81 -2.45 12.27
CA ASP A 233 12.65 -3.75 12.91
C ASP A 233 12.29 -3.53 14.38
N VAL A 234 11.24 -4.18 14.88
CA VAL A 234 10.83 -4.12 16.28
C VAL A 234 11.10 -5.46 16.94
N SER A 235 11.99 -5.47 17.90
CA SER A 235 12.31 -6.64 18.72
C SER A 235 11.56 -6.54 20.06
N ILE A 236 10.70 -7.51 20.34
CA ILE A 236 10.00 -7.62 21.62
C ILE A 236 10.79 -8.60 22.48
N LEU A 237 11.33 -8.11 23.61
CA LEU A 237 12.06 -8.93 24.56
C LEU A 237 11.05 -9.56 25.54
N GLU A 238 11.03 -10.88 25.59
CA GLU A 238 10.21 -11.59 26.57
C GLU A 238 10.82 -11.47 27.99
N PRO A 239 9.98 -11.37 29.03
CA PRO A 239 10.44 -11.18 30.42
C PRO A 239 11.33 -12.31 30.99
N ASN A 240 11.30 -13.48 30.31
CA ASN A 240 11.98 -14.70 30.82
C ASN A 240 13.25 -15.05 30.02
N ALA A 241 13.80 -14.13 29.23
CA ALA A 241 15.03 -14.36 28.47
C ALA A 241 16.30 -13.92 29.17
N LEU A 242 16.28 -13.89 30.51
CA LEU A 242 17.45 -13.65 31.42
C LEU A 242 17.77 -14.92 32.20
#